data_65d716a93fc5850a632d7f8efee8e86d
#
_entry.id   65d716a93fc5850a632d7f8efee8e86d
#
_cell.length_a   1.000
_cell.length_b   1.000
_cell.length_c   1.000
_cell.angle_alpha   90.00
_cell.angle_beta   90.00
_cell.angle_gamma   90.00
#
_symmetry.space_group_name_H-M   'P 1'
#
loop_
_entity.id
_entity.type
_entity.pdbx_description
1 polymer ?
#
loop_
_entity_poly.entity_id
_entity_poly.type
_entity_poly.pdbx_seq_one_letter_code
_entity_poly.pdbx_strand_id
1 'polypeptide(L)'
;KNQIDKIAHSTLLGVTNQSASILAKKLIDISPPGLKKVFYSGDGASAVEVAIKMAFQYWMIKGRSEKKKFVCLEDGYHGDTLGAVSVGGIDIFHSTFDPLLFESIKISSYDSTDKVLKDLKKVFIEKGSEIAGFIMEPYVQAAGGMKVATDGYLNTVRSLCDEYEVLLILDEVATGFGRTGKMFACEHDNITPDIMVLGKGLTGG
;
A
#
# COMPACT_ATOMS: atom_id res chain seq x y z
N LYS A 1 -10.04 28.83 6.92
CA LYS A 1 -9.57 30.22 7.14
C LYS A 1 -8.82 30.35 8.46
N ASN A 2 -9.45 30.05 9.61
CA ASN A 2 -8.82 30.23 10.93
C ASN A 2 -7.45 29.55 11.11
N GLN A 3 -7.18 28.44 10.44
CA GLN A 3 -5.88 27.76 10.51
C GLN A 3 -4.81 28.49 9.67
N ILE A 4 -5.19 29.04 8.52
CA ILE A 4 -4.31 29.82 7.66
C ILE A 4 -3.84 31.10 8.39
N ASP A 5 -4.77 31.74 9.14
CA ASP A 5 -4.48 32.95 9.92
C ASP A 5 -3.50 32.67 11.09
N LYS A 6 -3.49 31.43 11.60
CA LYS A 6 -2.56 31.01 12.67
C LYS A 6 -1.21 30.59 12.13
N ILE A 7 -1.23 29.67 11.14
CA ILE A 7 -0.05 29.11 10.50
C ILE A 7 -0.45 28.49 9.16
N ALA A 8 -0.07 29.14 8.06
CA ALA A 8 -0.39 28.70 6.72
C ALA A 8 0.47 27.50 6.29
N HIS A 9 1.75 27.50 6.70
CA HIS A 9 2.70 26.42 6.39
C HIS A 9 3.69 26.23 7.54
N SER A 10 4.07 24.97 7.79
CA SER A 10 5.14 24.59 8.73
C SER A 10 5.82 23.33 8.25
N THR A 11 7.14 23.26 8.36
CA THR A 11 7.87 22.01 8.18
C THR A 11 7.57 21.05 9.33
N LEU A 12 7.72 19.73 9.08
CA LEU A 12 7.77 18.70 10.12
C LEU A 12 9.21 18.23 10.40
N LEU A 13 10.21 18.83 9.76
CA LEU A 13 11.62 18.52 9.99
C LEU A 13 12.08 19.16 11.30
N GLY A 14 12.21 18.35 12.35
CA GLY A 14 12.65 18.77 13.67
C GLY A 14 11.62 19.55 14.50
N VAL A 15 10.45 19.83 13.96
CA VAL A 15 9.33 20.50 14.64
C VAL A 15 8.02 19.80 14.35
N THR A 16 6.99 20.11 15.12
CA THR A 16 5.62 19.62 14.87
C THR A 16 4.64 20.78 14.94
N ASN A 17 3.42 20.58 14.45
CA ASN A 17 2.32 21.52 14.64
C ASN A 17 1.07 20.80 15.13
N GLN A 18 0.16 21.56 15.73
CA GLN A 18 -1.05 21.02 16.35
C GLN A 18 -1.93 20.29 15.35
N SER A 19 -2.11 20.81 14.14
CA SER A 19 -2.98 20.21 13.12
C SER A 19 -2.48 18.84 12.68
N ALA A 20 -1.18 18.70 12.41
CA ALA A 20 -0.57 17.43 12.05
C ALA A 20 -0.70 16.41 13.19
N SER A 21 -0.42 16.82 14.44
CA SER A 21 -0.52 15.94 15.62
C SER A 21 -1.95 15.45 15.85
N ILE A 22 -2.95 16.33 15.71
CA ILE A 22 -4.37 15.98 15.84
C ILE A 22 -4.80 15.01 14.72
N LEU A 23 -4.38 15.28 13.47
CA LEU A 23 -4.69 14.40 12.36
C LEU A 23 -4.06 13.02 12.54
N ALA A 24 -2.78 12.96 12.95
CA ALA A 24 -2.12 11.67 13.23
C ALA A 24 -2.89 10.87 14.28
N LYS A 25 -3.30 11.51 15.38
CA LYS A 25 -4.09 10.84 16.42
C LYS A 25 -5.42 10.32 15.85
N LYS A 26 -6.16 11.13 15.12
CA LYS A 26 -7.43 10.72 14.52
C LYS A 26 -7.26 9.54 13.55
N LEU A 27 -6.21 9.55 12.71
CA LEU A 27 -5.92 8.45 11.80
C LEU A 27 -5.62 7.16 12.56
N ILE A 28 -4.80 7.23 13.62
CA ILE A 28 -4.51 6.07 14.47
C ILE A 28 -5.79 5.54 15.13
N ASP A 29 -6.65 6.43 15.64
CA ASP A 29 -7.88 6.05 16.35
C ASP A 29 -8.90 5.32 15.46
N ILE A 30 -8.91 5.59 14.15
CA ILE A 30 -9.81 4.94 13.18
C ILE A 30 -9.17 3.79 12.40
N SER A 31 -7.85 3.64 12.50
CA SER A 31 -7.10 2.59 11.75
C SER A 31 -7.23 1.22 12.44
N PRO A 32 -7.05 0.12 11.70
CA PRO A 32 -6.96 -1.21 12.29
C PRO A 32 -5.94 -1.28 13.42
N PRO A 33 -6.19 -2.11 14.46
CA PRO A 33 -5.29 -2.25 15.60
C PRO A 33 -3.87 -2.65 15.16
N GLY A 34 -2.84 -1.96 15.70
CA GLY A 34 -1.44 -2.24 15.36
C GLY A 34 -0.78 -1.15 14.53
N LEU A 35 -1.51 -0.40 13.73
CA LEU A 35 -1.02 0.79 13.04
C LEU A 35 -0.94 1.96 14.03
N LYS A 36 0.28 2.34 14.43
CA LYS A 36 0.53 3.29 15.54
C LYS A 36 1.29 4.54 15.14
N LYS A 37 1.65 4.66 13.87
CA LYS A 37 2.47 5.77 13.37
C LYS A 37 1.91 6.28 12.05
N VAL A 38 2.06 7.59 11.84
CA VAL A 38 1.66 8.26 10.61
C VAL A 38 2.88 8.94 10.01
N PHE A 39 3.06 8.76 8.71
CA PHE A 39 4.01 9.52 7.90
C PHE A 39 3.23 10.33 6.88
N TYR A 40 3.48 11.62 6.79
CA TYR A 40 2.81 12.51 5.84
C TYR A 40 3.61 12.65 4.56
N SER A 41 2.92 12.56 3.43
CA SER A 41 3.44 12.82 2.08
C SER A 41 2.49 13.76 1.33
N GLY A 42 2.88 14.17 0.12
CA GLY A 42 2.10 15.15 -0.65
C GLY A 42 0.83 14.57 -1.28
N ASP A 43 0.85 13.29 -1.66
CA ASP A 43 -0.21 12.60 -2.39
C ASP A 43 -0.10 11.07 -2.23
N GLY A 44 -1.01 10.32 -2.88
CA GLY A 44 -1.03 8.85 -2.81
C GLY A 44 0.21 8.21 -3.44
N ALA A 45 0.67 8.68 -4.59
CA ALA A 45 1.87 8.13 -5.24
C ALA A 45 3.12 8.34 -4.39
N SER A 46 3.28 9.53 -3.81
CA SER A 46 4.36 9.82 -2.87
C SER A 46 4.26 8.97 -1.60
N ALA A 47 3.06 8.65 -1.14
CA ALA A 47 2.86 7.75 0.01
C ALA A 47 3.27 6.32 -0.34
N VAL A 48 2.99 5.84 -1.55
CA VAL A 48 3.46 4.53 -2.06
C VAL A 48 4.99 4.49 -2.12
N GLU A 49 5.65 5.54 -2.65
CA GLU A 49 7.12 5.64 -2.65
C GLU A 49 7.69 5.49 -1.23
N VAL A 50 7.08 6.16 -0.26
CA VAL A 50 7.49 6.07 1.14
C VAL A 50 7.26 4.66 1.69
N ALA A 51 6.14 4.01 1.39
CA ALA A 51 5.83 2.66 1.83
C ALA A 51 6.85 1.63 1.30
N ILE A 52 7.20 1.71 0.02
CA ILE A 52 8.25 0.88 -0.60
C ILE A 52 9.59 1.08 0.11
N LYS A 53 9.99 2.33 0.34
CA LYS A 53 11.25 2.67 1.03
C LYS A 53 11.25 2.19 2.47
N MET A 54 10.15 2.33 3.20
CA MET A 54 10.01 1.83 4.57
C MET A 54 10.13 0.32 4.64
N ALA A 55 9.47 -0.42 3.74
CA ALA A 55 9.54 -1.87 3.68
C ALA A 55 10.97 -2.35 3.39
N PHE A 56 11.64 -1.74 2.41
CA PHE A 56 13.03 -2.04 2.10
C PHE A 56 13.95 -1.76 3.30
N GLN A 57 13.85 -0.55 3.88
CA GLN A 57 14.69 -0.15 5.00
C GLN A 57 14.47 -1.00 6.26
N TYR A 58 13.22 -1.44 6.51
CA TYR A 58 12.91 -2.36 7.59
C TYR A 58 13.77 -3.63 7.52
N TRP A 59 13.85 -4.25 6.35
CA TRP A 59 14.63 -5.47 6.18
C TRP A 59 16.15 -5.22 6.26
N MET A 60 16.62 -4.06 5.77
CA MET A 60 18.03 -3.67 5.95
C MET A 60 18.39 -3.55 7.44
N ILE A 61 17.54 -2.90 8.23
CA ILE A 61 17.75 -2.75 9.68
C ILE A 61 17.68 -4.10 10.40
N LYS A 62 16.83 -5.04 9.92
CA LYS A 62 16.74 -6.41 10.44
C LYS A 62 17.92 -7.30 10.01
N GLY A 63 18.87 -6.81 9.25
CA GLY A 63 20.00 -7.59 8.74
C GLY A 63 19.64 -8.57 7.62
N ARG A 64 18.47 -8.41 6.98
CA ARG A 64 17.94 -9.26 5.91
C ARG A 64 18.08 -8.55 4.56
N SER A 65 19.31 -8.27 4.16
CA SER A 65 19.62 -7.49 2.94
C SER A 65 19.23 -8.19 1.62
N GLU A 66 18.97 -9.49 1.67
CA GLU A 66 18.43 -10.26 0.55
C GLU A 66 16.97 -9.89 0.22
N LYS A 67 16.18 -9.42 1.20
CA LYS A 67 14.78 -9.01 1.03
C LYS A 67 14.69 -7.61 0.41
N LYS A 68 14.64 -7.56 -0.91
CA LYS A 68 14.63 -6.30 -1.70
C LYS A 68 13.67 -6.28 -2.88
N LYS A 69 13.02 -7.41 -3.20
CA LYS A 69 12.04 -7.50 -4.28
C LYS A 69 10.63 -7.19 -3.75
N PHE A 70 9.79 -6.70 -4.64
CA PHE A 70 8.38 -6.47 -4.35
C PHE A 70 7.51 -7.35 -5.24
N VAL A 71 6.39 -7.81 -4.69
CA VAL A 71 5.31 -8.46 -5.44
C VAL A 71 4.18 -7.45 -5.59
N CYS A 72 3.51 -7.44 -6.74
CA CYS A 72 2.33 -6.62 -7.01
C CYS A 72 1.36 -7.37 -7.92
N LEU A 73 0.15 -6.86 -8.06
CA LEU A 73 -0.86 -7.41 -8.95
C LEU A 73 -0.71 -6.84 -10.37
N GLU A 74 -0.95 -7.67 -11.38
CA GLU A 74 -1.31 -7.18 -12.72
C GLU A 74 -2.54 -6.25 -12.61
N ASP A 75 -2.64 -5.24 -13.46
CA ASP A 75 -3.68 -4.21 -13.45
C ASP A 75 -3.77 -3.38 -12.15
N GLY A 76 -2.78 -3.48 -11.24
CA GLY A 76 -2.68 -2.64 -10.08
C GLY A 76 -2.26 -1.21 -10.43
N TYR A 77 -2.85 -0.22 -9.76
CA TYR A 77 -2.49 1.19 -9.92
C TYR A 77 -2.18 1.84 -8.58
N HIS A 78 -0.97 2.36 -8.46
CA HIS A 78 -0.47 2.94 -7.21
C HIS A 78 0.01 4.39 -7.37
N GLY A 79 -0.22 5.00 -8.53
CA GLY A 79 0.21 6.36 -8.90
C GLY A 79 1.25 6.37 -10.01
N ASP A 80 1.69 7.58 -10.38
CA ASP A 80 2.49 7.82 -11.60
C ASP A 80 3.95 8.23 -11.31
N THR A 81 4.42 8.14 -10.07
CA THR A 81 5.85 8.26 -9.76
C THR A 81 6.58 6.96 -10.16
N LEU A 82 7.89 7.02 -10.44
CA LEU A 82 8.64 5.86 -10.94
C LEU A 82 8.55 4.63 -10.04
N GLY A 83 8.61 4.79 -8.72
CA GLY A 83 8.46 3.67 -7.81
C GLY A 83 7.03 3.14 -7.76
N ALA A 84 6.02 4.00 -7.78
CA ALA A 84 4.61 3.58 -7.84
C ALA A 84 4.31 2.83 -9.15
N VAL A 85 4.82 3.31 -10.29
CA VAL A 85 4.71 2.63 -11.60
C VAL A 85 5.45 1.29 -11.58
N SER A 86 6.62 1.20 -10.93
CA SER A 86 7.38 -0.05 -10.82
C SER A 86 6.61 -1.18 -10.14
N VAL A 87 5.71 -0.85 -9.22
CA VAL A 87 4.81 -1.81 -8.55
C VAL A 87 3.38 -1.77 -9.10
N GLY A 88 3.14 -1.03 -10.15
CA GLY A 88 1.89 -1.02 -10.91
C GLY A 88 1.89 -2.05 -12.04
N GLY A 89 0.73 -2.29 -12.63
CA GLY A 89 0.56 -3.32 -13.66
C GLY A 89 -0.27 -2.90 -14.88
N ILE A 90 -0.54 -1.60 -15.08
CA ILE A 90 -1.37 -1.12 -16.19
C ILE A 90 -0.49 -0.68 -17.36
N ASP A 91 -0.23 -1.60 -18.28
CA ASP A 91 0.71 -1.40 -19.40
C ASP A 91 0.38 -0.19 -20.27
N ILE A 92 -0.90 0.07 -20.53
CA ILE A 92 -1.33 1.23 -21.36
C ILE A 92 -0.87 2.57 -20.78
N PHE A 93 -0.65 2.66 -19.47
CA PHE A 93 -0.17 3.88 -18.82
C PHE A 93 1.36 3.87 -18.61
N HIS A 94 1.94 2.68 -18.47
CA HIS A 94 3.26 2.52 -17.85
C HIS A 94 4.36 2.05 -18.81
N SER A 95 4.03 1.31 -19.88
CA SER A 95 5.01 0.65 -20.77
C SER A 95 6.07 1.58 -21.37
N THR A 96 5.72 2.84 -21.63
CA THR A 96 6.68 3.84 -22.13
C THR A 96 7.83 4.09 -21.13
N PHE A 97 7.60 3.87 -19.85
CA PHE A 97 8.56 4.15 -18.76
C PHE A 97 9.34 2.92 -18.31
N ASP A 98 9.09 1.74 -18.87
CA ASP A 98 9.76 0.47 -18.50
C ASP A 98 11.28 0.59 -18.31
N PRO A 99 12.03 1.31 -19.18
CA PRO A 99 13.47 1.44 -19.01
C PRO A 99 13.93 2.19 -17.75
N LEU A 100 13.01 2.89 -17.07
CA LEU A 100 13.29 3.69 -15.87
C LEU A 100 12.85 2.99 -14.59
N LEU A 101 12.15 1.85 -14.68
CA LEU A 101 11.52 1.18 -13.55
C LEU A 101 12.46 0.16 -12.91
N PHE A 102 12.29 -0.07 -11.61
CA PHE A 102 12.89 -1.23 -10.98
C PHE A 102 12.01 -2.48 -11.19
N GLU A 103 12.64 -3.64 -11.20
CA GLU A 103 11.95 -4.92 -11.39
C GLU A 103 11.07 -5.27 -10.19
N SER A 104 9.79 -5.55 -10.44
CA SER A 104 8.83 -6.13 -9.50
C SER A 104 8.31 -7.47 -10.02
N ILE A 105 7.79 -8.32 -9.13
CA ILE A 105 7.18 -9.61 -9.48
C ILE A 105 5.69 -9.38 -9.61
N LYS A 106 5.18 -9.39 -10.83
CA LYS A 106 3.74 -9.27 -11.12
C LYS A 106 3.07 -10.63 -11.03
N ILE A 107 1.95 -10.70 -10.34
CA ILE A 107 1.06 -11.87 -10.27
C ILE A 107 -0.32 -11.48 -10.79
N SER A 108 -1.18 -12.46 -11.05
CA SER A 108 -2.51 -12.25 -11.64
C SER A 108 -3.33 -11.16 -10.95
N SER A 109 -4.27 -10.58 -11.69
CA SER A 109 -5.23 -9.57 -11.20
C SER A 109 -6.50 -10.21 -10.63
N TYR A 110 -7.44 -9.38 -10.14
CA TYR A 110 -8.74 -9.82 -9.61
C TYR A 110 -9.74 -10.37 -10.64
N ASP A 111 -9.30 -10.62 -11.88
CA ASP A 111 -10.08 -11.43 -12.80
C ASP A 111 -10.32 -12.85 -12.25
N SER A 112 -9.42 -13.33 -11.40
CA SER A 112 -9.56 -14.56 -10.63
C SER A 112 -8.80 -14.50 -9.32
N THR A 113 -9.49 -14.26 -8.21
CA THR A 113 -8.89 -14.22 -6.86
C THR A 113 -8.21 -15.54 -6.49
N ASP A 114 -8.78 -16.69 -6.89
CA ASP A 114 -8.15 -18.00 -6.66
C ASP A 114 -6.80 -18.12 -7.37
N LYS A 115 -6.68 -17.53 -8.56
CA LYS A 115 -5.42 -17.50 -9.30
C LYS A 115 -4.41 -16.58 -8.60
N VAL A 116 -4.84 -15.42 -8.13
CA VAL A 116 -3.99 -14.53 -7.31
C VAL A 116 -3.38 -15.28 -6.13
N LEU A 117 -4.19 -16.01 -5.36
CA LEU A 117 -3.71 -16.76 -4.19
C LEU A 117 -2.75 -17.89 -4.57
N LYS A 118 -3.01 -18.59 -5.67
CA LYS A 118 -2.10 -19.64 -6.19
C LYS A 118 -0.76 -19.05 -6.63
N ASP A 119 -0.79 -17.97 -7.40
CA ASP A 119 0.41 -17.30 -7.90
C ASP A 119 1.22 -16.73 -6.73
N LEU A 120 0.56 -16.07 -5.76
CA LEU A 120 1.20 -15.53 -4.56
C LEU A 120 1.92 -16.62 -3.78
N LYS A 121 1.22 -17.73 -3.50
CA LYS A 121 1.80 -18.87 -2.78
C LYS A 121 3.00 -19.45 -3.53
N LYS A 122 2.89 -19.62 -4.83
CA LYS A 122 4.00 -20.11 -5.68
C LYS A 122 5.21 -19.19 -5.58
N VAL A 123 5.02 -17.88 -5.77
CA VAL A 123 6.09 -16.89 -5.70
C VAL A 123 6.75 -16.87 -4.31
N PHE A 124 5.95 -16.98 -3.24
CA PHE A 124 6.49 -16.99 -1.88
C PHE A 124 7.27 -18.28 -1.56
N ILE A 125 6.84 -19.44 -2.05
CA ILE A 125 7.62 -20.69 -1.95
C ILE A 125 8.96 -20.57 -2.67
N GLU A 126 8.96 -20.01 -3.89
CA GLU A 126 10.16 -19.94 -4.73
C GLU A 126 11.12 -18.82 -4.32
N LYS A 127 10.61 -17.66 -3.86
CA LYS A 127 11.39 -16.42 -3.71
C LYS A 127 11.11 -15.66 -2.41
N GLY A 128 10.33 -16.19 -1.47
CA GLY A 128 9.92 -15.46 -0.25
C GLY A 128 11.07 -14.87 0.56
N SER A 129 12.22 -15.55 0.58
CA SER A 129 13.43 -15.05 1.25
C SER A 129 13.99 -13.76 0.65
N GLU A 130 13.64 -13.41 -0.61
CA GLU A 130 14.12 -12.22 -1.32
C GLU A 130 13.05 -11.10 -1.36
N ILE A 131 11.80 -11.39 -0.93
CA ILE A 131 10.67 -10.46 -1.05
C ILE A 131 10.58 -9.59 0.19
N ALA A 132 10.68 -8.27 -0.01
CA ALA A 132 10.53 -7.25 1.01
C ALA A 132 9.05 -6.98 1.35
N GLY A 133 8.19 -6.93 0.35
CA GLY A 133 6.78 -6.63 0.53
C GLY A 133 5.90 -7.06 -0.64
N PHE A 134 4.64 -7.26 -0.34
CA PHE A 134 3.56 -7.41 -1.30
C PHE A 134 2.66 -6.18 -1.21
N ILE A 135 2.52 -5.44 -2.32
CA ILE A 135 1.66 -4.26 -2.41
C ILE A 135 0.44 -4.56 -3.27
N MET A 136 -0.74 -4.12 -2.82
CA MET A 136 -1.99 -4.34 -3.53
C MET A 136 -3.08 -3.34 -3.12
N GLU A 137 -4.02 -3.08 -4.01
CA GLU A 137 -5.30 -2.44 -3.69
C GLU A 137 -6.22 -3.50 -3.04
N PRO A 138 -6.72 -3.31 -1.80
CA PRO A 138 -7.59 -4.30 -1.18
C PRO A 138 -8.99 -4.30 -1.83
N TYR A 139 -9.53 -5.46 -2.14
CA TYR A 139 -10.85 -5.73 -2.70
C TYR A 139 -11.14 -5.15 -4.08
N VAL A 140 -10.65 -3.97 -4.44
CA VAL A 140 -11.02 -3.33 -5.70
C VAL A 140 -9.79 -2.76 -6.40
N GLN A 141 -9.45 -3.30 -7.55
CA GLN A 141 -8.52 -2.67 -8.49
C GLN A 141 -9.29 -1.62 -9.31
N ALA A 142 -9.27 -0.37 -8.81
CA ALA A 142 -10.14 0.67 -9.35
C ALA A 142 -9.75 1.08 -10.78
N ALA A 143 -8.51 1.52 -10.98
CA ALA A 143 -8.01 1.95 -12.29
C ALA A 143 -7.83 0.76 -13.27
N GLY A 144 -7.61 -0.43 -12.77
CA GLY A 144 -7.52 -1.68 -13.53
C GLY A 144 -8.86 -2.19 -14.10
N GLY A 145 -9.92 -1.39 -14.04
CA GLY A 145 -11.23 -1.71 -14.61
C GLY A 145 -12.28 -2.08 -13.57
N MET A 146 -12.17 -1.60 -12.34
CA MET A 146 -13.11 -1.88 -11.24
C MET A 146 -13.27 -3.38 -10.95
N LYS A 147 -12.16 -4.12 -11.01
CA LYS A 147 -12.13 -5.54 -10.71
C LYS A 147 -12.29 -5.76 -9.22
N VAL A 148 -13.22 -6.64 -8.84
CA VAL A 148 -13.57 -6.87 -7.43
C VAL A 148 -13.14 -8.28 -7.02
N ALA A 149 -12.40 -8.35 -5.92
CA ALA A 149 -11.98 -9.62 -5.33
C ALA A 149 -13.13 -10.30 -4.57
N THR A 150 -12.99 -11.62 -4.36
CA THR A 150 -13.94 -12.39 -3.55
C THR A 150 -13.77 -12.11 -2.06
N ASP A 151 -14.87 -12.21 -1.30
CA ASP A 151 -14.84 -12.05 0.15
C ASP A 151 -13.91 -13.07 0.84
N GLY A 152 -13.26 -12.67 1.90
CA GLY A 152 -12.44 -13.54 2.75
C GLY A 152 -11.01 -13.78 2.22
N TYR A 153 -10.67 -13.32 1.03
CA TYR A 153 -9.36 -13.59 0.45
C TYR A 153 -8.18 -12.90 1.16
N LEU A 154 -8.41 -11.72 1.75
CA LEU A 154 -7.36 -10.99 2.48
C LEU A 154 -6.84 -11.76 3.70
N ASN A 155 -7.65 -12.60 4.34
CA ASN A 155 -7.21 -13.47 5.41
C ASN A 155 -6.12 -14.45 4.94
N THR A 156 -6.30 -15.03 3.76
CA THR A 156 -5.29 -15.93 3.17
C THR A 156 -4.03 -15.15 2.76
N VAL A 157 -4.20 -13.96 2.18
CA VAL A 157 -3.07 -13.06 1.85
C VAL A 157 -2.27 -12.73 3.10
N ARG A 158 -2.92 -12.30 4.19
CA ARG A 158 -2.25 -11.96 5.45
C ARG A 158 -1.48 -13.17 5.99
N SER A 159 -2.14 -14.34 6.03
CA SER A 159 -1.52 -15.58 6.52
C SER A 159 -0.28 -15.96 5.70
N LEU A 160 -0.34 -15.85 4.38
CA LEU A 160 0.82 -16.10 3.53
C LEU A 160 1.95 -15.09 3.79
N CYS A 161 1.62 -13.81 3.91
CA CYS A 161 2.62 -12.79 4.21
C CYS A 161 3.31 -13.05 5.56
N ASP A 162 2.56 -13.49 6.57
CA ASP A 162 3.11 -13.85 7.90
C ASP A 162 3.99 -15.10 7.83
N GLU A 163 3.55 -16.15 7.13
CA GLU A 163 4.29 -17.42 6.98
C GLU A 163 5.65 -17.21 6.31
N TYR A 164 5.72 -16.34 5.30
CA TYR A 164 6.95 -16.10 4.52
C TYR A 164 7.70 -14.84 4.95
N GLU A 165 7.30 -14.20 6.05
CA GLU A 165 7.91 -12.95 6.55
C GLU A 165 7.96 -11.87 5.46
N VAL A 166 6.86 -11.62 4.73
CA VAL A 166 6.71 -10.58 3.71
C VAL A 166 5.83 -9.48 4.25
N LEU A 167 6.26 -8.22 4.15
CA LEU A 167 5.42 -7.10 4.60
C LEU A 167 4.22 -6.91 3.66
N LEU A 168 3.02 -6.83 4.23
CA LEU A 168 1.79 -6.52 3.51
C LEU A 168 1.58 -5.01 3.48
N ILE A 169 1.57 -4.44 2.27
CA ILE A 169 1.30 -3.03 2.01
C ILE A 169 -0.06 -2.94 1.32
N LEU A 170 -1.06 -2.35 1.99
CA LEU A 170 -2.37 -2.12 1.40
C LEU A 170 -2.51 -0.67 0.94
N ASP A 171 -2.79 -0.52 -0.34
CA ASP A 171 -3.09 0.77 -0.95
C ASP A 171 -4.59 1.05 -0.82
N GLU A 172 -4.97 1.74 0.24
CA GLU A 172 -6.34 2.18 0.54
C GLU A 172 -6.65 3.59 -0.02
N VAL A 173 -5.83 4.11 -0.93
CA VAL A 173 -6.02 5.45 -1.52
C VAL A 173 -7.37 5.56 -2.20
N ALA A 174 -7.83 4.51 -2.90
CA ALA A 174 -9.13 4.48 -3.55
C ALA A 174 -10.23 3.84 -2.68
N THR A 175 -9.89 2.86 -1.87
CA THR A 175 -10.84 2.00 -1.14
C THR A 175 -11.17 2.51 0.26
N GLY A 176 -10.30 3.32 0.84
CA GLY A 176 -10.46 3.85 2.19
C GLY A 176 -11.57 4.89 2.36
N PHE A 177 -11.79 5.29 3.58
CA PHE A 177 -12.75 6.32 4.01
C PHE A 177 -14.19 6.04 3.60
N GLY A 178 -14.63 4.79 3.74
CA GLY A 178 -16.02 4.38 3.55
C GLY A 178 -16.39 3.96 2.13
N ARG A 179 -15.45 3.95 1.17
CA ARG A 179 -15.73 3.64 -0.24
C ARG A 179 -16.35 2.25 -0.43
N THR A 180 -15.91 1.27 0.33
CA THR A 180 -16.37 -0.13 0.26
C THR A 180 -17.41 -0.48 1.32
N GLY A 181 -17.88 0.50 2.12
CA GLY A 181 -18.87 0.29 3.19
C GLY A 181 -18.27 0.09 4.58
N LYS A 182 -16.96 -0.08 4.69
CA LYS A 182 -16.18 -0.02 5.94
C LYS A 182 -15.27 1.19 5.92
N MET A 183 -14.72 1.63 7.07
CA MET A 183 -13.77 2.76 7.10
C MET A 183 -12.59 2.46 6.18
N PHE A 184 -12.03 1.27 6.29
CA PHE A 184 -11.00 0.76 5.37
C PHE A 184 -11.41 -0.60 4.82
N ALA A 185 -11.02 -0.91 3.58
CA ALA A 185 -11.41 -2.16 2.92
C ALA A 185 -10.86 -3.40 3.64
N CYS A 186 -9.68 -3.31 4.26
CA CYS A 186 -9.10 -4.40 5.04
C CYS A 186 -9.96 -4.84 6.24
N GLU A 187 -10.91 -4.00 6.70
CA GLU A 187 -11.82 -4.33 7.79
C GLU A 187 -12.89 -5.35 7.40
N HIS A 188 -13.13 -5.59 6.09
CA HIS A 188 -14.06 -6.64 5.67
C HIS A 188 -13.61 -8.01 6.17
N ASP A 189 -12.31 -8.27 6.17
CA ASP A 189 -11.71 -9.52 6.65
C ASP A 189 -11.05 -9.37 8.03
N ASN A 190 -11.21 -8.21 8.70
CA ASN A 190 -10.62 -7.91 10.00
C ASN A 190 -9.10 -8.13 10.04
N ILE A 191 -8.39 -7.88 8.94
CA ILE A 191 -6.92 -7.97 8.89
C ILE A 191 -6.27 -6.59 9.11
N THR A 192 -5.03 -6.62 9.57
CA THR A 192 -4.19 -5.43 9.68
C THR A 192 -2.99 -5.57 8.74
N PRO A 193 -2.75 -4.63 7.83
CA PRO A 193 -1.52 -4.60 7.04
C PRO A 193 -0.34 -4.11 7.90
N ASP A 194 0.89 -4.34 7.41
CA ASP A 194 2.09 -3.77 8.02
C ASP A 194 2.21 -2.27 7.69
N ILE A 195 1.80 -1.89 6.48
CA ILE A 195 1.75 -0.49 6.01
C ILE A 195 0.43 -0.27 5.29
N MET A 196 -0.25 0.83 5.61
CA MET A 196 -1.47 1.27 4.93
C MET A 196 -1.23 2.61 4.26
N VAL A 197 -1.47 2.69 2.97
CA VAL A 197 -1.34 3.92 2.17
C VAL A 197 -2.70 4.58 2.04
N LEU A 198 -2.76 5.88 2.32
CA LEU A 198 -3.99 6.66 2.31
C LEU A 198 -3.86 7.90 1.40
N GLY A 199 -4.97 8.33 0.83
CA GLY A 199 -5.04 9.53 -0.01
C GLY A 199 -6.50 9.89 -0.32
N LYS A 200 -6.72 10.59 -1.41
CA LYS A 200 -8.06 10.96 -1.93
C LYS A 200 -9.08 11.34 -0.84
N GLY A 201 -9.82 10.38 -0.32
CA GLY A 201 -10.84 10.60 0.72
C GLY A 201 -10.34 11.31 1.97
N LEU A 202 -9.05 11.21 2.29
CA LEU A 202 -8.42 11.87 3.43
C LEU A 202 -8.53 13.40 3.35
N THR A 203 -8.43 13.97 2.15
CA THR A 203 -8.39 15.42 1.92
C THR A 203 -9.57 15.93 1.09
N GLY A 204 -10.47 15.05 0.69
CA GLY A 204 -11.61 15.36 -0.18
C GLY A 204 -11.35 15.20 -1.67
N GLY A 205 -10.29 14.52 -2.04
CA GLY A 205 -9.91 14.20 -3.42
C GLY A 205 -8.74 14.98 -3.93
#